data_353d29d2233d046aba808196a3d7aafa
#
_entry.id   353d29d2233d046aba808196a3d7aafa
#
_cell.length_a   1.000
_cell.length_b   1.000
_cell.length_c   1.000
_cell.angle_alpha   90.00
_cell.angle_beta   90.00
_cell.angle_gamma   90.00
#
_symmetry.space_group_name_H-M   'P 1'
#
loop_
_entity.id
_entity.type
_entity.pdbx_description
1 polymer ?
#
loop_
_entity_poly.entity_id
_entity_poly.type
_entity_poly.pdbx_seq_one_letter_code
_entity_poly.pdbx_strand_id
1 'polypeptide(L)'
;MRSKENKRVEFGAKVNNIQIDGISFIEHHSFEAFNEGTRLKQCVEYQQSLTGVPVTRIGMDTIYANNENRKYCTENSITTNFVRKGLGPKDEPAEISSARRIIGNLRATVMEGSFGNQKQHYGVGRIAARNRHSETLQLFFGIHIITVR
;
A
#
# COMPACT_ATOMS: atom_id res chain seq x y z
N MET A 1 12.78 34.82 6.17
CA MET A 1 13.55 33.62 6.58
C MET A 1 12.55 32.47 6.68
N ARG A 2 12.62 31.50 5.77
CA ARG A 2 11.84 30.26 5.91
C ARG A 2 12.49 29.42 7.00
N SER A 3 11.79 29.18 8.11
CA SER A 3 12.21 28.25 9.14
C SER A 3 12.41 26.87 8.52
N LYS A 4 13.61 26.33 8.62
CA LYS A 4 13.88 24.92 8.33
C LYS A 4 13.04 24.11 9.33
N GLU A 5 11.95 23.51 8.86
CA GLU A 5 11.27 22.47 9.62
C GLU A 5 12.29 21.37 9.89
N ASN A 6 12.65 21.22 11.15
CA ASN A 6 13.42 20.07 11.61
C ASN A 6 12.59 18.84 11.28
N LYS A 7 13.00 18.05 10.27
CA LYS A 7 12.44 16.74 10.03
C LYS A 7 12.57 15.95 11.33
N ARG A 8 11.45 15.75 12.03
CA ARG A 8 11.40 14.81 13.14
C ARG A 8 11.85 13.45 12.61
N VAL A 9 12.93 12.93 13.18
CA VAL A 9 13.34 11.56 12.93
C VAL A 9 12.27 10.69 13.59
N GLU A 10 11.44 10.04 12.78
CA GLU A 10 10.47 9.08 13.27
C GLU A 10 11.23 7.78 13.59
N PHE A 11 11.37 7.49 14.87
CA PHE A 11 11.86 6.19 15.34
C PHE A 11 10.66 5.26 15.47
N GLY A 12 10.70 4.12 14.80
CA GLY A 12 9.64 3.13 14.90
C GLY A 12 9.71 2.10 13.78
N ALA A 13 8.85 1.08 13.88
CA ALA A 13 8.73 0.08 12.85
C ALA A 13 8.11 0.66 11.59
N LYS A 14 8.66 0.29 10.44
CA LYS A 14 8.07 0.54 9.13
C LYS A 14 7.24 -0.68 8.71
N VAL A 15 6.02 -0.44 8.26
CA VAL A 15 5.08 -1.49 7.85
C VAL A 15 4.67 -1.27 6.40
N ASN A 16 4.75 -2.34 5.62
CA ASN A 16 4.09 -2.40 4.31
C ASN A 16 2.76 -3.14 4.46
N ASN A 17 1.68 -2.45 4.17
CA ASN A 17 0.33 -2.94 4.38
C ASN A 17 -0.38 -3.13 3.04
N ILE A 18 -1.06 -4.25 2.88
CA ILE A 18 -1.93 -4.51 1.74
C ILE A 18 -3.38 -4.62 2.20
N GLN A 19 -4.31 -4.31 1.30
CA GLN A 19 -5.74 -4.43 1.57
C GLN A 19 -6.40 -5.29 0.49
N ILE A 20 -7.16 -6.29 0.93
CA ILE A 20 -7.90 -7.22 0.07
C ILE A 20 -9.36 -7.17 0.53
N ASP A 21 -10.26 -6.74 -0.36
CA ASP A 21 -11.71 -6.62 -0.08
C ASP A 21 -12.03 -5.86 1.23
N GLY A 22 -11.28 -4.81 1.51
CA GLY A 22 -11.45 -4.00 2.72
C GLY A 22 -10.72 -4.53 3.97
N ILE A 23 -10.11 -5.70 3.89
CA ILE A 23 -9.35 -6.32 4.97
C ILE A 23 -7.87 -5.96 4.82
N SER A 24 -7.28 -5.44 5.90
CA SER A 24 -5.87 -5.06 5.92
C SER A 24 -4.98 -6.20 6.39
N PHE A 25 -3.86 -6.40 5.70
CA PHE A 25 -2.85 -7.40 6.03
C PHE A 25 -1.46 -6.76 6.04
N ILE A 26 -0.62 -7.17 6.98
CA ILE A 26 0.79 -6.76 7.02
C ILE A 26 1.57 -7.68 6.07
N GLU A 27 2.05 -7.11 4.96
CA GLU A 27 2.93 -7.84 4.04
C GLU A 27 4.36 -7.87 4.56
N HIS A 28 4.84 -6.72 5.07
CA HIS A 28 6.19 -6.63 5.61
C HIS A 28 6.25 -5.67 6.78
N HIS A 29 7.09 -5.99 7.73
CA HIS A 29 7.35 -5.20 8.92
C HIS A 29 8.85 -5.22 9.23
N SER A 30 9.44 -4.05 9.48
CA SER A 30 10.85 -3.93 9.81
C SER A 30 11.10 -2.71 10.69
N PHE A 31 12.08 -2.82 11.60
CA PHE A 31 12.62 -1.68 12.34
C PHE A 31 13.74 -0.95 11.56
N GLU A 32 14.14 -1.51 10.44
CA GLU A 32 15.08 -0.91 9.50
C GLU A 32 14.33 -0.30 8.33
N ALA A 33 14.88 0.77 7.75
CA ALA A 33 14.30 1.39 6.57
C ALA A 33 14.35 0.42 5.38
N PHE A 34 13.24 0.31 4.65
CA PHE A 34 13.16 -0.43 3.39
C PHE A 34 12.42 0.39 2.33
N ASN A 35 12.65 0.07 1.07
CA ASN A 35 11.95 0.69 -0.04
C ASN A 35 10.69 -0.12 -0.39
N GLU A 36 9.52 0.43 -0.10
CA GLU A 36 8.23 -0.19 -0.42
C GLU A 36 8.06 -0.43 -1.91
N GLY A 37 8.54 0.50 -2.74
CA GLY A 37 8.42 0.42 -4.19
C GLY A 37 9.07 -0.82 -4.83
N THR A 38 9.94 -1.52 -4.12
CA THR A 38 10.58 -2.77 -4.59
C THR A 38 9.81 -4.03 -4.19
N ARG A 39 8.73 -3.90 -3.40
CA ARG A 39 8.02 -5.04 -2.80
C ARG A 39 6.75 -5.47 -3.53
N LEU A 40 6.48 -4.95 -4.71
CA LEU A 40 5.25 -5.27 -5.44
C LEU A 40 5.09 -6.77 -5.69
N LYS A 41 6.14 -7.43 -6.15
CA LYS A 41 6.09 -8.87 -6.43
C LYS A 41 5.73 -9.66 -5.17
N GLN A 42 6.34 -9.33 -4.03
CA GLN A 42 6.04 -9.96 -2.74
C GLN A 42 4.61 -9.70 -2.29
N CYS A 43 4.08 -8.49 -2.51
CA CYS A 43 2.69 -8.17 -2.23
C CYS A 43 1.72 -9.05 -3.05
N VAL A 44 2.00 -9.23 -4.34
CA VAL A 44 1.20 -10.09 -5.23
C VAL A 44 1.27 -11.55 -4.80
N GLU A 45 2.47 -12.07 -4.54
CA GLU A 45 2.68 -13.45 -4.08
C GLU A 45 1.98 -13.70 -2.73
N TYR A 46 2.06 -12.74 -1.81
CA TYR A 46 1.42 -12.83 -0.50
C TYR A 46 -0.11 -12.85 -0.63
N GLN A 47 -0.69 -11.97 -1.45
CA GLN A 47 -2.12 -12.00 -1.71
C GLN A 47 -2.57 -13.33 -2.32
N GLN A 48 -1.85 -13.84 -3.32
CA GLN A 48 -2.17 -15.12 -3.95
C GLN A 48 -2.09 -16.29 -2.96
N SER A 49 -1.13 -16.25 -2.03
CA SER A 49 -1.02 -17.26 -0.96
C SER A 49 -2.20 -17.23 0.01
N LEU A 50 -2.74 -16.05 0.30
CA LEU A 50 -3.88 -15.88 1.20
C LEU A 50 -5.21 -16.28 0.56
N THR A 51 -5.40 -15.94 -0.71
CA THR A 51 -6.70 -16.06 -1.39
C THR A 51 -6.81 -17.25 -2.33
N GLY A 52 -5.68 -17.81 -2.76
CA GLY A 52 -5.63 -18.83 -3.81
C GLY A 52 -6.04 -18.34 -5.20
N VAL A 53 -6.24 -17.03 -5.39
CA VAL A 53 -6.72 -16.42 -6.64
C VAL A 53 -5.64 -15.52 -7.24
N PRO A 54 -5.42 -15.56 -8.58
CA PRO A 54 -4.50 -14.66 -9.24
C PRO A 54 -4.91 -13.20 -9.10
N VAL A 55 -3.94 -12.32 -8.88
CA VAL A 55 -4.16 -10.86 -8.86
C VAL A 55 -4.36 -10.37 -10.29
N THR A 56 -5.49 -9.73 -10.55
CA THR A 56 -5.82 -9.13 -11.86
C THR A 56 -5.86 -7.61 -11.82
N ARG A 57 -6.10 -7.02 -10.65
CA ARG A 57 -6.20 -5.59 -10.44
C ARG A 57 -5.51 -5.19 -9.15
N ILE A 58 -4.78 -4.08 -9.17
CA ILE A 58 -4.08 -3.58 -7.99
C ILE A 58 -4.03 -2.05 -8.00
N GLY A 59 -4.40 -1.45 -6.88
CA GLY A 59 -4.26 -0.02 -6.63
C GLY A 59 -3.08 0.25 -5.72
N MET A 60 -2.15 1.10 -6.16
CA MET A 60 -0.89 1.33 -5.46
C MET A 60 -0.55 2.82 -5.36
N ASP A 61 0.31 3.17 -4.41
CA ASP A 61 0.90 4.50 -4.32
C ASP A 61 1.92 4.74 -5.44
N THR A 62 2.19 6.00 -5.70
CA THR A 62 3.13 6.45 -6.73
C THR A 62 4.55 5.92 -6.54
N ILE A 63 4.94 5.59 -5.30
CA ILE A 63 6.23 4.98 -5.00
C ILE A 63 6.43 3.63 -5.72
N TYR A 64 5.36 2.91 -6.01
CA TYR A 64 5.38 1.65 -6.76
C TYR A 64 5.44 1.84 -8.28
N ALA A 65 5.23 3.06 -8.80
CA ALA A 65 5.13 3.33 -10.23
C ALA A 65 6.49 3.40 -10.95
N ASN A 66 7.46 2.58 -10.56
CA ASN A 66 8.76 2.43 -11.22
C ASN A 66 8.68 1.53 -12.46
N ASN A 67 9.73 1.53 -13.27
CA ASN A 67 9.74 0.79 -14.54
C ASN A 67 9.68 -0.73 -14.36
N GLU A 68 10.32 -1.24 -13.33
CA GLU A 68 10.34 -2.68 -13.03
C GLU A 68 8.94 -3.18 -12.68
N ASN A 69 8.25 -2.49 -11.79
CA ASN A 69 6.88 -2.83 -11.40
C ASN A 69 5.90 -2.69 -12.57
N ARG A 70 6.07 -1.67 -13.42
CA ARG A 70 5.24 -1.51 -14.62
C ARG A 70 5.41 -2.69 -15.59
N LYS A 71 6.66 -3.12 -15.80
CA LYS A 71 6.98 -4.28 -16.61
C LYS A 71 6.36 -5.54 -16.01
N TYR A 72 6.56 -5.79 -14.73
CA TYR A 72 6.00 -6.92 -14.01
C TYR A 72 4.46 -7.00 -14.15
N CYS A 73 3.76 -5.87 -13.93
CA CYS A 73 2.31 -5.83 -14.08
C CYS A 73 1.85 -6.12 -15.52
N THR A 74 2.56 -5.60 -16.51
CA THR A 74 2.26 -5.85 -17.94
C THR A 74 2.45 -7.33 -18.29
N GLU A 75 3.57 -7.92 -17.88
CA GLU A 75 3.87 -9.33 -18.14
C GLU A 75 2.89 -10.30 -17.46
N ASN A 76 2.33 -9.92 -16.33
CA ASN A 76 1.36 -10.72 -15.58
C ASN A 76 -0.09 -10.31 -15.82
N SER A 77 -0.37 -9.45 -16.80
CA SER A 77 -1.71 -8.95 -17.14
C SER A 77 -2.45 -8.31 -15.95
N ILE A 78 -1.72 -7.62 -15.06
CA ILE A 78 -2.26 -6.93 -13.89
C ILE A 78 -2.61 -5.49 -14.28
N THR A 79 -3.87 -5.10 -14.13
CA THR A 79 -4.33 -3.73 -14.32
C THR A 79 -4.02 -2.89 -13.09
N THR A 80 -3.43 -1.70 -13.29
CA THR A 80 -3.01 -0.80 -12.21
C THR A 80 -3.62 0.60 -12.36
N ASN A 81 -3.54 1.40 -11.28
CA ASN A 81 -3.84 2.84 -11.32
C ASN A 81 -2.68 3.71 -11.80
N PHE A 82 -1.58 3.13 -12.27
CA PHE A 82 -0.42 3.90 -12.69
C PHE A 82 -0.73 4.82 -13.87
N VAL A 83 -0.37 6.08 -13.74
CA VAL A 83 -0.42 7.05 -14.84
C VAL A 83 0.61 6.65 -15.88
N ARG A 84 0.23 6.68 -17.17
CA ARG A 84 1.17 6.41 -18.26
C ARG A 84 2.30 7.44 -18.28
N LYS A 85 3.47 6.96 -18.66
CA LYS A 85 4.61 7.83 -18.99
C LYS A 85 4.56 8.17 -20.47
N GLY A 86 4.59 9.46 -20.81
CA GLY A 86 4.60 9.95 -22.19
C GLY A 86 3.23 9.99 -22.86
N LEU A 87 3.24 10.28 -24.17
CA LEU A 87 2.04 10.28 -25.01
C LEU A 87 1.55 8.83 -25.17
N GLY A 88 0.36 8.55 -24.64
CA GLY A 88 -0.31 7.26 -24.81
C GLY A 88 -0.70 7.03 -26.29
N PRO A 89 -0.94 5.78 -26.72
CA PRO A 89 -1.53 5.53 -28.03
C PRO A 89 -2.84 6.29 -28.16
N LYS A 90 -3.09 6.86 -29.33
CA LYS A 90 -4.33 7.61 -29.62
C LYS A 90 -5.59 6.78 -29.44
N ASP A 91 -5.48 5.46 -29.49
CA ASP A 91 -6.56 4.48 -29.45
C ASP A 91 -6.50 3.58 -28.21
N GLU A 92 -6.24 4.14 -27.00
CA GLU A 92 -6.35 3.34 -25.80
C GLU A 92 -7.81 2.91 -25.60
N PRO A 93 -8.11 1.60 -25.43
CA PRO A 93 -9.47 1.15 -25.15
C PRO A 93 -10.06 1.86 -23.93
N ALA A 94 -11.26 2.41 -24.06
CA ALA A 94 -11.95 3.14 -23.00
C ALA A 94 -12.10 2.31 -21.71
N GLU A 95 -12.17 0.99 -21.85
CA GLU A 95 -12.23 0.04 -20.73
C GLU A 95 -10.98 0.07 -19.85
N ILE A 96 -9.78 0.16 -20.44
CA ILE A 96 -8.51 0.22 -19.70
C ILE A 96 -8.40 1.56 -18.95
N SER A 97 -8.76 2.65 -19.62
CA SER A 97 -8.75 3.98 -19.01
C SER A 97 -9.76 4.09 -17.86
N SER A 98 -10.97 3.56 -18.05
CA SER A 98 -12.01 3.55 -17.01
C SER A 98 -11.63 2.64 -15.83
N ALA A 99 -11.08 1.46 -16.08
CA ALA A 99 -10.59 0.55 -15.04
C ALA A 99 -9.50 1.20 -14.19
N ARG A 100 -8.53 1.87 -14.82
CA ARG A 100 -7.46 2.62 -14.11
C ARG A 100 -8.03 3.71 -13.21
N ARG A 101 -9.03 4.46 -13.68
CA ARG A 101 -9.70 5.50 -12.90
C ARG A 101 -10.47 4.93 -11.72
N ILE A 102 -11.19 3.83 -11.92
CA ILE A 102 -11.93 3.15 -10.84
C ILE A 102 -10.97 2.65 -9.75
N ILE A 103 -9.87 2.01 -10.13
CA ILE A 103 -8.86 1.54 -9.18
C ILE A 103 -8.26 2.72 -8.40
N GLY A 104 -7.94 3.83 -9.07
CA GLY A 104 -7.43 5.03 -8.43
C GLY A 104 -8.41 5.63 -7.41
N ASN A 105 -9.69 5.70 -7.75
CA ASN A 105 -10.73 6.20 -6.86
C ASN A 105 -10.93 5.28 -5.64
N LEU A 106 -11.00 3.97 -5.86
CA LEU A 106 -11.12 2.99 -4.76
C LEU A 106 -9.93 3.08 -3.80
N ARG A 107 -8.71 3.23 -4.33
CA ARG A 107 -7.53 3.44 -3.49
C ARG A 107 -7.68 4.70 -2.64
N ALA A 108 -8.03 5.82 -3.25
CA ALA A 108 -8.14 7.09 -2.55
C ALA A 108 -9.23 7.10 -1.47
N THR A 109 -10.35 6.44 -1.69
CA THR A 109 -11.48 6.44 -0.75
C THR A 109 -11.38 5.36 0.32
N VAL A 110 -11.10 4.12 -0.07
CA VAL A 110 -11.15 2.97 0.84
C VAL A 110 -9.84 2.80 1.61
N MET A 111 -8.70 2.83 0.92
CA MET A 111 -7.41 2.60 1.59
C MET A 111 -6.98 3.78 2.45
N GLU A 112 -7.07 5.01 1.94
CA GLU A 112 -6.66 6.20 2.70
C GLU A 112 -7.59 6.43 3.91
N GLY A 113 -8.88 6.18 3.76
CA GLY A 113 -9.84 6.21 4.86
C GLY A 113 -9.52 5.16 5.94
N SER A 114 -9.18 3.94 5.54
CA SER A 114 -8.79 2.86 6.44
C SER A 114 -7.49 3.19 7.19
N PHE A 115 -6.46 3.67 6.49
CA PHE A 115 -5.20 4.07 7.13
C PHE A 115 -5.35 5.28 8.05
N GLY A 116 -6.19 6.25 7.70
CA GLY A 116 -6.54 7.37 8.56
C GLY A 116 -7.17 6.90 9.88
N ASN A 117 -8.13 5.99 9.81
CA ASN A 117 -8.75 5.39 10.99
C ASN A 117 -7.75 4.60 11.83
N GLN A 118 -6.88 3.80 11.23
CA GLN A 118 -5.83 3.07 11.94
C GLN A 118 -4.93 4.01 12.74
N LYS A 119 -4.51 5.11 12.14
CA LYS A 119 -3.64 6.09 12.80
C LYS A 119 -4.35 6.87 13.91
N GLN A 120 -5.60 7.29 13.68
CA GLN A 120 -6.31 8.17 14.61
C GLN A 120 -6.99 7.42 15.75
N HIS A 121 -7.59 6.27 15.51
CA HIS A 121 -8.47 5.60 16.44
C HIS A 121 -7.87 4.33 17.07
N TYR A 122 -6.89 3.71 16.43
CA TYR A 122 -6.32 2.43 16.89
C TYR A 122 -4.85 2.51 17.31
N GLY A 123 -4.35 3.70 17.54
CA GLY A 123 -3.04 3.94 18.13
C GLY A 123 -1.83 3.61 17.25
N VAL A 124 -2.04 3.30 15.97
CA VAL A 124 -0.93 2.97 15.03
C VAL A 124 -0.08 4.19 14.69
N GLY A 125 -0.65 5.40 14.81
CA GLY A 125 0.06 6.66 14.57
C GLY A 125 1.03 7.06 15.68
N ARG A 126 0.86 6.55 16.90
CA ARG A 126 1.72 6.86 18.05
C ARG A 126 1.75 5.67 19.00
N ILE A 127 2.76 4.84 18.88
CA ILE A 127 2.90 3.65 19.70
C ILE A 127 3.79 3.95 20.91
N ALA A 128 3.25 3.79 22.11
CA ALA A 128 3.94 3.96 23.38
C ALA A 128 4.44 2.61 23.91
N ALA A 129 5.28 1.93 23.12
CA ALA A 129 5.83 0.65 23.51
C ALA A 129 7.24 0.80 24.10
N ARG A 130 7.57 -0.04 25.11
CA ARG A 130 8.88 -0.02 25.77
C ARG A 130 9.93 -0.87 25.08
N ASN A 131 9.51 -1.78 24.21
CA ASN A 131 10.40 -2.68 23.46
C ASN A 131 9.80 -3.06 22.09
N ARG A 132 10.63 -3.61 21.21
CA ARG A 132 10.25 -4.00 19.85
C ARG A 132 9.12 -5.03 19.81
N HIS A 133 9.07 -5.96 20.74
CA HIS A 133 8.01 -6.97 20.81
C HIS A 133 6.64 -6.35 21.09
N SER A 134 6.56 -5.47 22.11
CA SER A 134 5.33 -4.76 22.44
C SER A 134 4.88 -3.82 21.30
N GLU A 135 5.83 -3.18 20.61
CA GLU A 135 5.55 -2.35 19.44
C GLU A 135 4.95 -3.17 18.30
N THR A 136 5.54 -4.32 18.00
CA THR A 136 5.03 -5.24 16.99
C THR A 136 3.62 -5.72 17.29
N LEU A 137 3.34 -6.08 18.55
CA LEU A 137 1.99 -6.48 18.96
C LEU A 137 0.98 -5.35 18.83
N GLN A 138 1.31 -4.13 19.24
CA GLN A 138 0.43 -2.98 19.10
C GLN A 138 0.13 -2.64 17.64
N LEU A 139 1.13 -2.70 16.76
CA LEU A 139 0.95 -2.55 15.31
C LEU A 139 0.02 -3.61 14.74
N PHE A 140 0.26 -4.87 15.09
CA PHE A 140 -0.54 -5.99 14.61
C PHE A 140 -2.01 -5.85 15.02
N PHE A 141 -2.27 -5.61 16.30
CA PHE A 141 -3.64 -5.39 16.78
C PHE A 141 -4.28 -4.14 16.19
N GLY A 142 -3.55 -3.03 16.10
CA GLY A 142 -4.07 -1.77 15.54
C GLY A 142 -4.47 -1.88 14.06
N ILE A 143 -3.77 -2.68 13.28
CA ILE A 143 -4.08 -2.90 11.86
C ILE A 143 -5.22 -3.89 11.68
N HIS A 144 -5.25 -4.98 12.46
CA HIS A 144 -6.23 -6.05 12.28
C HIS A 144 -7.57 -5.81 13.00
N ILE A 145 -7.64 -4.94 14.00
CA ILE A 145 -8.87 -4.70 14.75
C ILE A 145 -9.99 -4.09 13.90
N ILE A 146 -9.65 -3.36 12.85
CA ILE A 146 -10.62 -2.78 11.90
C ILE A 146 -11.29 -3.87 11.06
N THR A 147 -10.63 -4.99 10.90
CA THR A 147 -11.09 -6.12 10.07
C THR A 147 -12.24 -6.90 10.71
N VAL A 148 -12.46 -6.75 12.01
CA VAL A 148 -13.41 -7.55 12.81
C VAL A 148 -14.79 -6.87 12.98
N ARG A 149 -15.02 -5.74 12.31
CA ARG A 149 -16.32 -5.04 12.37
C ARG A 149 -17.26 -5.43 11.26
#